data_7b00f11d4fb039bb879937fbf44165fa
#
_entry.id   7b00f11d4fb039bb879937fbf44165fa
#
_cell.length_a   1.000
_cell.length_b   1.000
_cell.length_c   1.000
_cell.angle_alpha   90.00
_cell.angle_beta   90.00
_cell.angle_gamma   90.00
#
_symmetry.space_group_name_H-M   'P 1'
#
loop_
_entity.id
_entity.type
_entity.pdbx_description
1 polymer ?
#
loop_
_entity_poly.entity_id
_entity_poly.type
_entity_poly.pdbx_seq_one_letter_code
_entity_poly.pdbx_strand_id
1 'polypeptide(L)'
;MARTRSQSGGNSPRGALASRLRWLQEPGNAALVRRGLRGVEKESLRVDANGRLSHKPHPRALGAALTHPNLTTDYSESLPEFVTDPQHSNWETLQFLCDLHVFAHQRLDGELLWPGSMPCILDADHEIPIAYYGTSNPGLLKTIYRRGLGFRYGRAMQAIAGVHFNYSPPVSLWPAYREHEARSETAEAFRSSELMGLVRNYRRHAWLVTYLFGASPALCKSFKPDGHELLMELDPGTWHAPFATSLRMSDLGYRNKTQGRLVISANSLAEYVAALAAAVTTVEPRYEQIGVVVDGEWRQLNANILQIENEYYSSIRPKPSKSSHHRPLGALRLTGVEYVEVRTLDLNLTDPVGINQSQLRFVEALLLYCLFSDSPPIDPAEQVEIDRRDLLVAREGRRPRLELPVARSARPLAQWGLEVVDCVAGFAELLDADGEGYVAAVEHAREALRDADRTPSAAVLRDLKTERKTFFEYALGLARSHREYFLGLQLSADQARRLADLAVESLAEAEALERAPAPPFEAYLRGYFADV
;
A
#
# COMPACT_ATOMS: atom_id res chain seq x y z
N MET A 1 37.10 36.91 38.10
CA MET A 1 36.52 36.77 36.75
C MET A 1 36.18 35.31 36.51
N ALA A 2 34.96 34.93 36.82
CA ALA A 2 34.44 33.57 36.63
C ALA A 2 33.76 33.50 35.26
N ARG A 3 34.25 32.63 34.38
CA ARG A 3 33.59 32.33 33.08
C ARG A 3 32.51 31.30 33.31
N THR A 4 31.28 31.72 33.26
CA THR A 4 30.10 30.86 33.12
C THR A 4 30.09 30.17 31.75
N ARG A 5 30.32 28.88 31.72
CA ARG A 5 30.09 28.04 30.54
C ARG A 5 28.55 27.80 30.46
N SER A 6 27.91 28.41 29.48
CA SER A 6 26.57 28.03 29.06
C SER A 6 26.66 26.66 28.35
N GLN A 7 26.13 25.64 28.98
CA GLN A 7 25.86 24.34 28.33
C GLN A 7 24.59 24.50 27.51
N SER A 8 24.71 24.83 26.24
CA SER A 8 23.66 24.56 25.25
C SER A 8 23.85 23.11 24.77
N GLY A 9 23.28 22.19 25.52
CA GLY A 9 23.15 20.79 25.09
C GLY A 9 22.09 20.69 24.00
N GLY A 10 22.43 21.00 22.75
CA GLY A 10 21.65 20.64 21.59
C GLY A 10 21.65 19.12 21.45
N ASN A 11 20.51 18.47 21.73
CA ASN A 11 20.31 17.05 21.51
C ASN A 11 20.53 16.79 19.99
N SER A 12 21.58 16.05 19.63
CA SER A 12 21.72 15.61 18.24
C SER A 12 20.57 14.67 17.89
N PRO A 13 20.10 14.60 16.63
CA PRO A 13 18.98 13.71 16.22
C PRO A 13 19.19 12.25 16.65
N ARG A 14 20.42 11.75 16.63
CA ARG A 14 20.78 10.43 17.17
C ARG A 14 20.61 10.34 18.68
N GLY A 15 20.80 11.45 19.41
CA GLY A 15 20.62 11.51 20.86
C GLY A 15 19.16 11.40 21.28
N ALA A 16 18.24 12.03 20.56
CA ALA A 16 16.81 11.97 20.84
C ALA A 16 16.26 10.56 20.60
N LEU A 17 16.55 9.94 19.46
CA LEU A 17 16.17 8.56 19.17
C LEU A 17 16.67 7.58 20.24
N ALA A 18 17.96 7.69 20.62
CA ALA A 18 18.54 6.84 21.66
C ALA A 18 17.90 7.06 23.05
N SER A 19 17.41 8.28 23.35
CA SER A 19 16.68 8.59 24.57
C SER A 19 15.30 7.91 24.58
N ARG A 20 14.55 8.04 23.49
CA ARG A 20 13.22 7.43 23.32
C ARG A 20 13.31 5.90 23.36
N LEU A 21 14.30 5.31 22.71
CA LEU A 21 14.52 3.87 22.74
C LEU A 21 14.83 3.37 24.15
N ARG A 22 15.68 4.08 24.92
CA ARG A 22 15.95 3.74 26.32
C ARG A 22 14.70 3.83 27.17
N TRP A 23 13.87 4.87 26.99
CA TRP A 23 12.60 4.99 27.68
C TRP A 23 11.68 3.80 27.39
N LEU A 24 11.58 3.36 26.13
CA LEU A 24 10.81 2.15 25.77
C LEU A 24 11.40 0.87 26.38
N GLN A 25 12.71 0.82 26.65
CA GLN A 25 13.37 -0.33 27.28
C GLN A 25 13.18 -0.36 28.81
N GLU A 26 12.68 0.70 29.43
CA GLU A 26 12.36 0.71 30.86
C GLU A 26 11.25 -0.31 31.19
N PRO A 27 11.25 -0.90 32.39
CA PRO A 27 10.24 -1.88 32.80
C PRO A 27 8.81 -1.36 32.62
N GLY A 28 8.01 -2.09 31.86
CA GLY A 28 6.62 -1.75 31.55
C GLY A 28 6.41 -0.95 30.26
N ASN A 29 7.37 -0.16 29.80
CA ASN A 29 7.19 0.70 28.65
C ASN A 29 7.25 -0.05 27.31
N ALA A 30 7.97 -1.16 27.21
CA ALA A 30 7.99 -2.01 26.02
C ALA A 30 6.58 -2.50 25.61
N ALA A 31 5.69 -2.71 26.59
CA ALA A 31 4.31 -3.09 26.33
C ALA A 31 3.52 -2.01 25.55
N LEU A 32 3.95 -0.74 25.61
CA LEU A 32 3.31 0.39 24.94
C LEU A 32 3.42 0.33 23.41
N VAL A 33 4.39 -0.42 22.86
CA VAL A 33 4.58 -0.58 21.42
C VAL A 33 4.22 -1.97 20.92
N ARG A 34 4.00 -2.93 21.84
CA ARG A 34 3.55 -4.27 21.49
C ARG A 34 2.03 -4.30 21.29
N ARG A 35 1.55 -5.23 20.50
CA ARG A 35 0.11 -5.43 20.27
C ARG A 35 -0.62 -4.21 19.68
N GLY A 36 0.05 -3.42 18.84
CA GLY A 36 -0.63 -2.51 17.94
C GLY A 36 -1.63 -3.25 17.04
N LEU A 37 -2.44 -2.54 16.30
CA LEU A 37 -3.35 -3.13 15.32
C LEU A 37 -2.69 -3.17 13.95
N ARG A 38 -2.82 -4.30 13.26
CA ARG A 38 -2.32 -4.53 11.90
C ARG A 38 -3.45 -5.02 11.02
N GLY A 39 -3.43 -4.59 9.76
CA GLY A 39 -4.31 -5.09 8.71
C GLY A 39 -3.59 -5.13 7.38
N VAL A 40 -4.03 -6.00 6.51
CA VAL A 40 -3.52 -6.14 5.14
C VAL A 40 -4.67 -6.00 4.16
N GLU A 41 -4.43 -5.22 3.10
CA GLU A 41 -5.25 -5.18 1.89
C GLU A 41 -4.41 -5.78 0.76
N LYS A 42 -4.90 -6.84 0.12
CA LYS A 42 -4.15 -7.55 -0.93
C LYS A 42 -4.98 -7.67 -2.19
N GLU A 43 -4.47 -7.13 -3.26
CA GLU A 43 -5.07 -7.20 -4.60
C GLU A 43 -4.55 -8.44 -5.37
N SER A 44 -5.36 -9.01 -6.26
CA SER A 44 -4.92 -10.04 -7.21
C SER A 44 -5.84 -10.09 -8.42
N LEU A 45 -5.27 -10.13 -9.63
CA LEU A 45 -6.07 -10.32 -10.83
C LEU A 45 -6.67 -11.74 -10.89
N ARG A 46 -7.96 -11.85 -11.19
CA ARG A 46 -8.59 -13.10 -11.61
C ARG A 46 -8.26 -13.37 -13.07
N VAL A 47 -7.77 -14.56 -13.32
CA VAL A 47 -7.47 -15.04 -14.67
C VAL A 47 -8.14 -16.41 -14.89
N ASP A 48 -8.38 -16.74 -16.16
CA ASP A 48 -8.86 -18.07 -16.52
C ASP A 48 -7.75 -19.14 -16.33
N ALA A 49 -8.07 -20.40 -16.56
CA ALA A 49 -7.13 -21.52 -16.45
C ALA A 49 -5.92 -21.42 -17.39
N ASN A 50 -6.01 -20.55 -18.43
CA ASN A 50 -4.97 -20.28 -19.41
C ASN A 50 -4.20 -18.98 -19.09
N GLY A 51 -4.47 -18.33 -17.97
CA GLY A 51 -3.78 -17.12 -17.53
C GLY A 51 -4.21 -15.82 -18.22
N ARG A 52 -5.33 -15.83 -18.96
CA ARG A 52 -5.91 -14.61 -19.54
C ARG A 52 -6.80 -13.90 -18.53
N LEU A 53 -6.87 -12.58 -18.62
CA LEU A 53 -7.76 -11.79 -17.75
C LEU A 53 -9.19 -12.34 -17.78
N SER A 54 -9.79 -12.54 -16.62
CA SER A 54 -11.18 -12.97 -16.52
C SER A 54 -12.14 -11.83 -16.88
N HIS A 55 -13.20 -12.13 -17.62
CA HIS A 55 -14.32 -11.23 -17.88
C HIS A 55 -15.58 -11.62 -17.10
N LYS A 56 -15.50 -12.64 -16.24
CA LYS A 56 -16.63 -13.02 -15.39
C LYS A 56 -16.90 -11.91 -14.36
N PRO A 57 -18.16 -11.65 -14.02
CA PRO A 57 -18.50 -10.72 -12.94
C PRO A 57 -17.91 -11.20 -11.61
N HIS A 58 -17.88 -10.31 -10.63
CA HIS A 58 -17.50 -10.67 -9.26
C HIS A 58 -18.41 -11.83 -8.77
N PRO A 59 -17.82 -12.94 -8.28
CA PRO A 59 -18.61 -14.12 -7.93
C PRO A 59 -19.61 -13.81 -6.80
N ARG A 60 -20.93 -13.98 -7.06
CA ARG A 60 -21.96 -13.74 -6.05
C ARG A 60 -21.75 -14.56 -4.77
N ALA A 61 -21.10 -15.72 -4.88
CA ALA A 61 -20.74 -16.56 -3.74
C ALA A 61 -19.68 -15.94 -2.80
N LEU A 62 -19.00 -14.87 -3.23
CA LEU A 62 -18.08 -14.07 -2.41
C LEU A 62 -18.79 -12.87 -1.75
N GLY A 63 -20.09 -12.66 -1.99
CA GLY A 63 -20.84 -11.52 -1.51
C GLY A 63 -20.86 -10.36 -2.51
N ALA A 64 -21.30 -9.19 -2.05
CA ALA A 64 -21.37 -7.97 -2.86
C ALA A 64 -20.11 -7.11 -2.61
N ALA A 65 -19.34 -6.82 -3.66
CA ALA A 65 -18.12 -6.02 -3.55
C ALA A 65 -18.35 -4.59 -2.98
N LEU A 66 -19.57 -4.06 -3.06
CA LEU A 66 -19.90 -2.75 -2.49
C LEU A 66 -19.89 -2.73 -0.96
N THR A 67 -20.39 -3.78 -0.34
CA THR A 67 -20.76 -3.82 1.09
C THR A 67 -20.03 -4.91 1.88
N HIS A 68 -19.37 -5.87 1.22
CA HIS A 68 -18.60 -6.90 1.93
C HIS A 68 -17.37 -6.27 2.62
N PRO A 69 -17.19 -6.47 3.95
CA PRO A 69 -16.12 -5.82 4.70
C PRO A 69 -14.71 -6.33 4.34
N ASN A 70 -14.59 -7.58 3.87
CA ASN A 70 -13.30 -8.24 3.67
C ASN A 70 -13.03 -8.66 2.22
N LEU A 71 -14.03 -8.73 1.34
CA LEU A 71 -13.90 -9.15 -0.06
C LEU A 71 -14.56 -8.11 -0.97
N THR A 72 -13.76 -7.28 -1.59
CA THR A 72 -14.21 -6.24 -2.52
C THR A 72 -13.49 -6.35 -3.86
N THR A 73 -13.61 -5.34 -4.69
CA THR A 73 -12.78 -5.17 -5.89
C THR A 73 -12.06 -3.83 -5.80
N ASP A 74 -10.82 -3.77 -6.32
CA ASP A 74 -10.16 -2.48 -6.50
C ASP A 74 -10.65 -1.82 -7.81
N TYR A 75 -9.82 -1.67 -8.83
CA TYR A 75 -10.20 -0.97 -10.06
C TYR A 75 -11.10 -1.80 -10.98
N SER A 76 -10.68 -3.03 -11.25
CA SER A 76 -11.34 -3.93 -12.20
C SER A 76 -12.28 -4.90 -11.49
N GLU A 77 -13.35 -5.26 -12.20
CA GLU A 77 -14.22 -6.39 -11.80
C GLU A 77 -13.41 -7.68 -11.59
N SER A 78 -12.30 -7.80 -12.30
CA SER A 78 -11.38 -8.93 -12.22
C SER A 78 -10.21 -8.71 -11.26
N LEU A 79 -10.22 -7.65 -10.46
CA LEU A 79 -9.20 -7.35 -9.46
C LEU A 79 -9.80 -7.41 -8.05
N PRO A 80 -10.10 -8.62 -7.51
CA PRO A 80 -10.51 -8.75 -6.11
C PRO A 80 -9.45 -8.20 -5.18
N GLU A 81 -9.95 -7.61 -4.10
CA GLU A 81 -9.18 -7.06 -3.00
C GLU A 81 -9.60 -7.75 -1.70
N PHE A 82 -8.64 -8.34 -1.03
CA PHE A 82 -8.77 -9.06 0.23
C PHE A 82 -8.37 -8.14 1.37
N VAL A 83 -9.31 -7.80 2.23
CA VAL A 83 -9.12 -6.86 3.34
C VAL A 83 -9.25 -7.59 4.66
N THR A 84 -8.18 -7.66 5.44
CA THR A 84 -8.26 -8.28 6.78
C THR A 84 -8.89 -7.34 7.80
N ASP A 85 -9.52 -7.91 8.81
CA ASP A 85 -9.83 -7.15 10.01
C ASP A 85 -8.54 -6.75 10.74
N PRO A 86 -8.56 -5.66 11.54
CA PRO A 86 -7.42 -5.31 12.39
C PRO A 86 -7.13 -6.41 13.41
N GLN A 87 -5.89 -6.88 13.46
CA GLN A 87 -5.41 -7.94 14.36
C GLN A 87 -4.28 -7.44 15.25
N HIS A 88 -4.04 -8.13 16.37
CA HIS A 88 -2.99 -7.78 17.32
C HIS A 88 -1.65 -8.45 17.05
N SER A 89 -1.56 -9.34 16.07
CA SER A 89 -0.31 -9.96 15.64
C SER A 89 -0.22 -10.12 14.14
N ASN A 90 1.01 -10.19 13.61
CA ASN A 90 1.26 -10.45 12.19
C ASN A 90 0.81 -11.86 11.78
N TRP A 91 0.85 -12.81 12.72
CA TRP A 91 0.40 -14.18 12.47
C TRP A 91 -1.12 -14.23 12.27
N GLU A 92 -1.89 -13.62 13.18
CA GLU A 92 -3.37 -13.54 13.07
C GLU A 92 -3.80 -12.83 11.78
N THR A 93 -3.10 -11.74 11.41
CA THR A 93 -3.36 -11.01 10.16
C THR A 93 -3.17 -11.91 8.94
N LEU A 94 -2.05 -12.64 8.86
CA LEU A 94 -1.78 -13.54 7.73
C LEU A 94 -2.65 -14.78 7.74
N GLN A 95 -2.97 -15.33 8.93
CA GLN A 95 -3.92 -16.44 9.03
C GLN A 95 -5.28 -16.03 8.48
N PHE A 96 -5.79 -14.85 8.86
CA PHE A 96 -7.07 -14.38 8.35
C PHE A 96 -7.02 -14.09 6.85
N LEU A 97 -5.91 -13.54 6.33
CA LEU A 97 -5.71 -13.38 4.89
C LEU A 97 -5.71 -14.73 4.16
N CYS A 98 -5.08 -15.76 4.75
CA CYS A 98 -5.10 -17.14 4.24
C CYS A 98 -6.53 -17.70 4.22
N ASP A 99 -7.30 -17.51 5.29
CA ASP A 99 -8.70 -17.95 5.37
C ASP A 99 -9.57 -17.31 4.28
N LEU A 100 -9.37 -16.01 4.01
CA LEU A 100 -10.05 -15.31 2.91
C LEU A 100 -9.69 -15.92 1.55
N HIS A 101 -8.43 -16.30 1.34
CA HIS A 101 -8.00 -16.97 0.09
C HIS A 101 -8.59 -18.37 -0.03
N VAL A 102 -8.62 -19.16 1.04
CA VAL A 102 -9.28 -20.48 1.06
C VAL A 102 -10.75 -20.33 0.67
N PHE A 103 -11.46 -19.40 1.31
CA PHE A 103 -12.86 -19.12 1.03
C PHE A 103 -13.09 -18.71 -0.43
N ALA A 104 -12.23 -17.84 -0.96
CA ALA A 104 -12.31 -17.37 -2.33
C ALA A 104 -12.01 -18.47 -3.35
N HIS A 105 -10.91 -19.22 -3.20
CA HIS A 105 -10.53 -20.28 -4.15
C HIS A 105 -11.57 -21.40 -4.24
N GLN A 106 -12.31 -21.69 -3.17
CA GLN A 106 -13.42 -22.63 -3.19
C GLN A 106 -14.63 -22.15 -4.03
N ARG A 107 -14.67 -20.83 -4.39
CA ARG A 107 -15.82 -20.17 -5.05
C ARG A 107 -15.48 -19.52 -6.39
N LEU A 108 -14.24 -19.58 -6.84
CA LEU A 108 -13.78 -18.96 -8.09
C LEU A 108 -14.04 -19.79 -9.36
N ASP A 109 -14.80 -20.89 -9.29
CA ASP A 109 -15.24 -21.70 -10.45
C ASP A 109 -14.14 -21.89 -11.51
N GLY A 110 -12.98 -22.45 -11.09
CA GLY A 110 -11.86 -22.77 -11.96
C GLY A 110 -10.94 -21.61 -12.35
N GLU A 111 -11.27 -20.38 -12.00
CA GLU A 111 -10.38 -19.24 -12.16
C GLU A 111 -9.17 -19.33 -11.22
N LEU A 112 -8.11 -18.61 -11.58
CA LEU A 112 -6.89 -18.48 -10.78
C LEU A 112 -6.75 -17.04 -10.31
N LEU A 113 -6.02 -16.85 -9.22
CA LEU A 113 -5.52 -15.55 -8.79
C LEU A 113 -4.08 -15.39 -9.28
N TRP A 114 -3.82 -14.32 -10.02
CA TRP A 114 -2.49 -14.02 -10.53
C TRP A 114 -1.55 -13.65 -9.38
N PRO A 115 -0.36 -14.28 -9.25
CA PRO A 115 0.45 -14.16 -8.04
C PRO A 115 1.37 -12.93 -8.02
N GLY A 116 1.55 -12.25 -9.16
CA GLY A 116 2.49 -11.14 -9.30
C GLY A 116 1.81 -9.78 -9.36
N SER A 117 2.54 -8.74 -8.97
CA SER A 117 2.08 -7.34 -9.08
C SER A 117 1.89 -6.90 -10.52
N MET A 118 2.81 -7.27 -11.41
CA MET A 118 2.70 -6.93 -12.82
C MET A 118 1.75 -7.90 -13.52
N PRO A 119 0.73 -7.38 -14.23
CA PRO A 119 -0.23 -8.20 -14.94
C PRO A 119 0.43 -8.93 -16.12
N CYS A 120 -0.25 -9.95 -16.64
CA CYS A 120 0.17 -10.62 -17.86
C CYS A 120 -0.85 -10.44 -18.97
N ILE A 121 -1.41 -11.47 -19.53
CA ILE A 121 -2.24 -11.34 -20.73
C ILE A 121 -3.51 -10.53 -20.42
N LEU A 122 -3.41 -9.23 -20.68
CA LEU A 122 -4.55 -8.31 -20.68
C LEU A 122 -5.09 -8.22 -22.11
N ASP A 123 -6.38 -7.98 -22.22
CA ASP A 123 -7.03 -7.61 -23.49
C ASP A 123 -6.72 -6.16 -23.85
N ALA A 124 -7.33 -5.64 -24.91
CA ALA A 124 -7.19 -4.23 -25.23
C ALA A 124 -7.63 -3.35 -24.04
N ASP A 125 -6.98 -2.21 -23.85
CA ASP A 125 -7.19 -1.35 -22.67
C ASP A 125 -8.68 -1.09 -22.36
N HIS A 126 -9.47 -0.83 -23.42
CA HIS A 126 -10.91 -0.56 -23.27
C HIS A 126 -11.77 -1.80 -22.94
N GLU A 127 -11.24 -3.01 -23.08
CA GLU A 127 -11.91 -4.28 -22.79
C GLU A 127 -11.71 -4.72 -21.33
N ILE A 128 -10.72 -4.15 -20.62
CA ILE A 128 -10.52 -4.46 -19.20
C ILE A 128 -11.78 -4.04 -18.42
N PRO A 129 -12.48 -4.99 -17.74
CA PRO A 129 -13.75 -4.71 -17.10
C PRO A 129 -13.56 -3.78 -15.91
N ILE A 130 -14.32 -2.69 -15.87
CA ILE A 130 -14.36 -1.77 -14.72
C ILE A 130 -15.25 -2.40 -13.65
N ALA A 131 -14.85 -2.31 -12.38
CA ALA A 131 -15.62 -2.84 -11.26
C ALA A 131 -17.00 -2.22 -11.18
N TYR A 132 -18.00 -3.07 -11.05
CA TYR A 132 -19.42 -2.71 -10.99
C TYR A 132 -19.98 -2.93 -9.58
N TYR A 133 -20.65 -1.91 -9.05
CA TYR A 133 -21.13 -1.91 -7.67
C TYR A 133 -22.65 -1.69 -7.56
N GLY A 134 -23.39 -1.95 -8.63
CA GLY A 134 -24.84 -1.72 -8.68
C GLY A 134 -25.21 -0.31 -9.14
N THR A 135 -26.50 0.02 -9.01
CA THR A 135 -27.14 1.27 -9.48
C THR A 135 -27.45 2.25 -8.35
N SER A 136 -27.29 1.86 -7.09
CA SER A 136 -27.41 2.76 -5.94
C SER A 136 -26.40 3.90 -6.02
N ASN A 137 -26.69 5.06 -5.43
CA ASN A 137 -25.77 6.21 -5.48
C ASN A 137 -24.36 5.90 -4.98
N PRO A 138 -24.14 5.16 -3.88
CA PRO A 138 -22.80 4.71 -3.49
C PRO A 138 -22.15 3.78 -4.53
N GLY A 139 -22.91 2.90 -5.15
CA GLY A 139 -22.43 2.02 -6.21
C GLY A 139 -22.02 2.78 -7.46
N LEU A 140 -22.85 3.71 -7.91
CA LEU A 140 -22.56 4.60 -9.04
C LEU A 140 -21.32 5.46 -8.78
N LEU A 141 -21.17 6.03 -7.58
CA LEU A 141 -19.99 6.80 -7.18
C LEU A 141 -18.71 5.99 -7.39
N LYS A 142 -18.67 4.73 -6.89
CA LYS A 142 -17.50 3.84 -7.01
C LYS A 142 -17.22 3.45 -8.46
N THR A 143 -18.26 3.13 -9.24
CA THR A 143 -18.12 2.72 -10.65
C THR A 143 -17.67 3.89 -11.53
N ILE A 144 -18.29 5.08 -11.38
CA ILE A 144 -17.96 6.26 -12.18
C ILE A 144 -16.55 6.79 -11.83
N TYR A 145 -16.18 6.76 -10.54
CA TYR A 145 -14.81 7.07 -10.11
C TYR A 145 -13.78 6.23 -10.88
N ARG A 146 -13.96 4.91 -10.95
CA ARG A 146 -13.07 3.99 -11.66
C ARG A 146 -13.09 4.19 -13.18
N ARG A 147 -14.25 4.48 -13.73
CA ARG A 147 -14.38 4.86 -15.14
C ARG A 147 -13.50 6.09 -15.43
N GLY A 148 -13.57 7.09 -14.54
CA GLY A 148 -12.71 8.28 -14.63
C GLY A 148 -11.22 7.95 -14.55
N LEU A 149 -10.79 7.04 -13.67
CA LEU A 149 -9.40 6.57 -13.63
C LEU A 149 -8.98 5.97 -14.99
N GLY A 150 -9.83 5.16 -15.61
CA GLY A 150 -9.58 4.59 -16.93
C GLY A 150 -9.38 5.65 -18.02
N PHE A 151 -10.22 6.69 -18.06
CA PHE A 151 -10.07 7.80 -19.00
C PHE A 151 -8.83 8.67 -18.74
N ARG A 152 -8.44 8.84 -17.47
CA ARG A 152 -7.32 9.69 -17.08
C ARG A 152 -5.96 9.02 -17.26
N TYR A 153 -5.88 7.72 -16.98
CA TYR A 153 -4.62 7.00 -16.77
C TYR A 153 -4.49 5.71 -17.58
N GLY A 154 -5.55 5.30 -18.26
CA GLY A 154 -5.64 3.98 -18.93
C GLY A 154 -6.02 2.87 -17.94
N ARG A 155 -6.73 1.85 -18.43
CA ARG A 155 -7.22 0.73 -17.62
C ARG A 155 -6.14 -0.30 -17.32
N ALA A 156 -5.21 -0.51 -18.25
CA ALA A 156 -4.13 -1.49 -18.08
C ALA A 156 -3.24 -1.16 -16.89
N MET A 157 -2.94 0.13 -16.66
CA MET A 157 -2.17 0.58 -15.51
C MET A 157 -2.87 0.32 -14.18
N GLN A 158 -4.19 0.32 -14.17
CA GLN A 158 -5.00 0.05 -12.99
C GLN A 158 -5.13 -1.46 -12.69
N ALA A 159 -4.62 -2.33 -13.57
CA ALA A 159 -4.58 -3.78 -13.35
C ALA A 159 -3.31 -4.24 -12.60
N ILE A 160 -2.42 -3.31 -12.24
CA ILE A 160 -1.24 -3.59 -11.42
C ILE A 160 -1.69 -3.76 -9.97
N ALA A 161 -1.34 -4.90 -9.37
CA ALA A 161 -1.73 -5.29 -8.01
C ALA A 161 -0.64 -5.00 -6.98
N GLY A 162 -1.04 -4.77 -5.72
CA GLY A 162 -0.13 -4.55 -4.60
C GLY A 162 -0.65 -5.11 -3.28
N VAL A 163 0.17 -4.92 -2.26
CA VAL A 163 -0.21 -5.15 -0.87
C VAL A 163 -0.12 -3.84 -0.10
N HIS A 164 -1.16 -3.52 0.65
CA HIS A 164 -1.16 -2.42 1.60
C HIS A 164 -1.06 -2.97 3.02
N PHE A 165 -0.23 -2.35 3.84
CA PHE A 165 -0.09 -2.70 5.25
C PHE A 165 -0.57 -1.55 6.11
N ASN A 166 -1.64 -1.79 6.87
CA ASN A 166 -2.23 -0.85 7.82
C ASN A 166 -1.64 -1.09 9.21
N TYR A 167 -1.24 -0.02 9.89
CA TYR A 167 -0.66 -0.09 11.23
C TYR A 167 -1.12 1.05 12.12
N SER A 168 -1.56 0.69 13.33
CA SER A 168 -1.86 1.62 14.42
C SER A 168 -1.13 1.18 15.69
N PRO A 169 -0.27 2.02 16.28
CA PRO A 169 0.29 1.74 17.60
C PRO A 169 -0.79 1.58 18.67
N PRO A 170 -0.52 0.88 19.78
CA PRO A 170 -1.49 0.74 20.88
C PRO A 170 -1.96 2.11 21.38
N VAL A 171 -3.26 2.22 21.69
CA VAL A 171 -3.84 3.48 22.20
C VAL A 171 -3.17 3.94 23.49
N SER A 172 -2.72 3.01 24.33
CA SER A 172 -2.00 3.28 25.59
C SER A 172 -0.64 3.98 25.38
N LEU A 173 -0.05 3.92 24.20
CA LEU A 173 1.19 4.62 23.89
C LEU A 173 1.03 6.14 24.02
N TRP A 174 -0.05 6.70 23.53
CA TRP A 174 -0.15 8.14 23.30
C TRP A 174 -0.11 9.00 24.56
N PRO A 175 -0.85 8.66 25.64
CA PRO A 175 -0.73 9.40 26.91
C PRO A 175 0.67 9.32 27.51
N ALA A 176 1.28 8.11 27.53
CA ALA A 176 2.58 7.89 28.13
C ALA A 176 3.71 8.57 27.32
N TYR A 177 3.66 8.48 25.99
CA TYR A 177 4.66 9.11 25.13
C TYR A 177 4.56 10.63 25.17
N ARG A 178 3.34 11.19 25.17
CA ARG A 178 3.11 12.63 25.35
C ARG A 178 3.69 13.15 26.66
N GLU A 179 3.50 12.41 27.77
CA GLU A 179 4.07 12.76 29.08
C GLU A 179 5.60 12.71 29.05
N HIS A 180 6.18 11.66 28.45
CA HIS A 180 7.63 11.53 28.29
C HIS A 180 8.25 12.70 27.49
N GLU A 181 7.58 13.15 26.42
CA GLU A 181 8.02 14.30 25.61
C GLU A 181 7.63 15.66 26.23
N ALA A 182 7.04 15.67 27.42
CA ALA A 182 6.59 16.89 28.13
C ALA A 182 5.68 17.79 27.28
N ARG A 183 4.78 17.19 26.48
CA ARG A 183 3.87 17.89 25.56
C ARG A 183 2.54 18.22 26.23
N SER A 184 1.96 19.38 25.89
CA SER A 184 0.77 19.93 26.56
C SER A 184 -0.53 19.80 25.77
N GLU A 185 -0.47 19.51 24.46
CA GLU A 185 -1.65 19.30 23.60
C GLU A 185 -2.47 18.07 24.04
N THR A 186 -3.68 17.89 23.47
CA THR A 186 -4.48 16.68 23.72
C THR A 186 -3.79 15.43 23.19
N ALA A 187 -4.14 14.25 23.71
CA ALA A 187 -3.55 12.98 23.26
C ALA A 187 -3.82 12.72 21.76
N GLU A 188 -4.99 13.14 21.24
CA GLU A 188 -5.38 13.01 19.85
C GLU A 188 -4.57 13.93 18.94
N ALA A 189 -4.36 15.20 19.36
CA ALA A 189 -3.53 16.15 18.62
C ALA A 189 -2.07 15.70 18.59
N PHE A 190 -1.54 15.21 19.74
CA PHE A 190 -0.21 14.63 19.83
C PHE A 190 -0.07 13.42 18.92
N ARG A 191 -1.00 12.45 19.02
CA ARG A 191 -1.04 11.28 18.15
C ARG A 191 -0.98 11.68 16.67
N SER A 192 -1.83 12.61 16.25
CA SER A 192 -1.88 13.06 14.85
C SER A 192 -0.56 13.70 14.42
N SER A 193 0.07 14.52 15.27
CA SER A 193 1.37 15.14 15.01
C SER A 193 2.47 14.08 14.84
N GLU A 194 2.55 13.11 15.74
CA GLU A 194 3.57 12.06 15.72
C GLU A 194 3.36 11.09 14.53
N LEU A 195 2.12 10.73 14.20
CA LEU A 195 1.82 9.92 13.02
C LEU A 195 2.13 10.68 11.71
N MET A 196 1.95 12.00 11.65
CA MET A 196 2.44 12.81 10.52
C MET A 196 3.97 12.83 10.48
N GLY A 197 4.64 12.83 11.62
CA GLY A 197 6.08 12.62 11.74
C GLY A 197 6.53 11.27 11.17
N LEU A 198 5.85 10.20 11.56
CA LEU A 198 6.06 8.86 11.02
C LEU A 198 5.89 8.86 9.48
N VAL A 199 4.84 9.47 8.94
CA VAL A 199 4.59 9.57 7.49
C VAL A 199 5.77 10.25 6.77
N ARG A 200 6.30 11.35 7.30
CA ARG A 200 7.48 12.03 6.71
C ARG A 200 8.71 11.13 6.73
N ASN A 201 8.99 10.50 7.88
CA ASN A 201 10.14 9.62 8.03
C ASN A 201 10.01 8.37 7.15
N TYR A 202 8.81 7.79 7.05
CA TYR A 202 8.60 6.68 6.12
C TYR A 202 8.85 7.10 4.65
N ARG A 203 8.39 8.27 4.21
CA ARG A 203 8.71 8.78 2.87
C ARG A 203 10.22 8.87 2.63
N ARG A 204 11.00 9.27 3.63
CA ARG A 204 12.48 9.30 3.55
C ARG A 204 13.10 7.93 3.40
N HIS A 205 12.43 6.88 3.88
CA HIS A 205 12.92 5.50 3.92
C HIS A 205 12.15 4.50 3.05
N ALA A 206 11.13 4.95 2.30
CA ALA A 206 10.30 4.08 1.45
C ALA A 206 11.13 3.29 0.41
N TRP A 207 12.21 3.88 -0.08
CA TRP A 207 13.17 3.22 -0.96
C TRP A 207 13.72 1.91 -0.38
N LEU A 208 13.89 1.82 0.95
CA LEU A 208 14.41 0.63 1.62
C LEU A 208 13.41 -0.53 1.53
N VAL A 209 12.12 -0.25 1.72
CA VAL A 209 11.04 -1.26 1.57
C VAL A 209 10.97 -1.73 0.12
N THR A 210 11.05 -0.82 -0.85
CA THR A 210 11.09 -1.15 -2.27
C THR A 210 12.33 -1.98 -2.64
N TYR A 211 13.49 -1.70 -2.03
CA TYR A 211 14.71 -2.50 -2.21
C TYR A 211 14.54 -3.92 -1.66
N LEU A 212 14.12 -4.03 -0.41
CA LEU A 212 14.06 -5.30 0.32
C LEU A 212 12.95 -6.23 -0.16
N PHE A 213 11.80 -5.69 -0.54
CA PHE A 213 10.58 -6.44 -0.77
C PHE A 213 9.96 -6.26 -2.16
N GLY A 214 10.60 -5.47 -3.02
CA GLY A 214 10.23 -5.42 -4.43
C GLY A 214 10.40 -6.80 -5.09
N ALA A 215 9.37 -7.24 -5.80
CA ALA A 215 9.29 -8.57 -6.42
C ALA A 215 8.81 -8.52 -7.88
N SER A 216 8.89 -7.35 -8.52
CA SER A 216 8.42 -7.17 -9.91
C SER A 216 9.53 -6.64 -10.83
N PRO A 217 10.64 -7.39 -11.04
CA PRO A 217 11.74 -6.98 -11.91
C PRO A 217 11.50 -7.28 -13.39
N ALA A 218 10.43 -8.00 -13.70
CA ALA A 218 10.07 -8.47 -15.03
C ALA A 218 8.56 -8.35 -15.26
N LEU A 219 8.16 -8.33 -16.53
CA LEU A 219 6.76 -8.29 -16.95
C LEU A 219 6.56 -9.02 -18.28
N CYS A 220 5.31 -9.41 -18.55
CA CYS A 220 4.91 -10.04 -19.78
C CYS A 220 4.92 -9.03 -20.93
N LYS A 221 5.40 -9.40 -22.11
CA LYS A 221 5.39 -8.53 -23.29
C LYS A 221 4.00 -8.18 -23.80
N SER A 222 2.96 -8.88 -23.37
CA SER A 222 1.58 -8.50 -23.68
C SER A 222 1.14 -7.26 -22.89
N PHE A 223 1.69 -7.02 -21.71
CA PHE A 223 1.54 -5.77 -20.99
C PHE A 223 2.56 -4.74 -21.48
N LYS A 224 2.09 -3.71 -22.18
CA LYS A 224 2.92 -2.69 -22.83
C LYS A 224 2.73 -1.33 -22.18
N PRO A 225 3.30 -1.09 -20.99
CA PRO A 225 3.21 0.22 -20.36
C PRO A 225 4.01 1.26 -21.15
N ASP A 226 3.68 2.53 -21.00
CA ASP A 226 4.52 3.62 -21.52
C ASP A 226 5.94 3.50 -20.96
N GLY A 227 6.94 3.64 -21.84
CA GLY A 227 8.36 3.51 -21.44
C GLY A 227 8.89 2.08 -21.41
N HIS A 228 8.10 1.09 -21.88
CA HIS A 228 8.56 -0.31 -21.99
C HIS A 228 9.80 -0.50 -22.88
N GLU A 229 10.03 0.41 -23.80
CA GLU A 229 11.24 0.45 -24.65
C GLU A 229 12.55 0.64 -23.86
N LEU A 230 12.46 1.02 -22.59
CA LEU A 230 13.61 1.10 -21.67
C LEU A 230 13.94 -0.26 -21.03
N LEU A 231 13.10 -1.27 -21.23
CA LEU A 231 13.30 -2.63 -20.73
C LEU A 231 14.12 -3.46 -21.72
N MET A 232 14.80 -4.45 -21.19
CA MET A 232 15.55 -5.44 -21.96
C MET A 232 14.70 -6.68 -22.21
N GLU A 233 14.88 -7.31 -23.34
CA GLU A 233 14.32 -8.62 -23.61
C GLU A 233 15.07 -9.68 -22.82
N LEU A 234 14.34 -10.48 -22.00
CA LEU A 234 14.88 -11.66 -21.33
C LEU A 234 14.70 -12.91 -22.19
N ASP A 235 13.52 -13.02 -22.79
CA ASP A 235 13.09 -14.08 -23.71
C ASP A 235 11.97 -13.53 -24.63
N PRO A 236 11.47 -14.30 -25.63
CA PRO A 236 10.45 -13.83 -26.56
C PRO A 236 9.14 -13.34 -25.91
N GLY A 237 8.83 -13.76 -24.68
CA GLY A 237 7.61 -13.40 -23.93
C GLY A 237 7.82 -12.42 -22.78
N THR A 238 9.08 -12.11 -22.41
CA THR A 238 9.40 -11.39 -21.18
C THR A 238 10.28 -10.16 -21.41
N TRP A 239 9.85 -9.02 -20.89
CA TRP A 239 10.71 -7.86 -20.64
C TRP A 239 11.14 -7.80 -19.19
N HIS A 240 12.36 -7.31 -18.95
CA HIS A 240 12.90 -7.14 -17.61
C HIS A 240 13.83 -5.94 -17.51
N ALA A 241 14.07 -5.47 -16.29
CA ALA A 241 15.18 -4.60 -15.97
C ALA A 241 16.16 -5.38 -15.06
N PRO A 242 17.41 -5.59 -15.47
CA PRO A 242 18.34 -6.52 -14.81
C PRO A 242 18.58 -6.22 -13.33
N PHE A 243 18.47 -4.95 -12.94
CA PHE A 243 18.73 -4.47 -11.58
C PHE A 243 17.47 -3.93 -10.89
N ALA A 244 16.30 -4.01 -11.51
CA ALA A 244 15.08 -3.52 -10.91
C ALA A 244 14.69 -4.32 -9.67
N THR A 245 14.16 -3.63 -8.68
CA THR A 245 13.51 -4.25 -7.53
C THR A 245 12.00 -4.31 -7.74
N SER A 246 11.40 -3.22 -8.22
CA SER A 246 9.95 -3.14 -8.43
C SER A 246 9.59 -2.26 -9.61
N LEU A 247 9.23 -2.88 -10.76
CA LEU A 247 8.67 -2.14 -11.89
C LEU A 247 7.30 -1.54 -11.56
N ARG A 248 6.55 -2.15 -10.62
CA ARG A 248 5.31 -1.59 -10.09
C ARG A 248 5.53 -0.20 -9.48
N MET A 249 6.58 -0.02 -8.68
CA MET A 249 6.89 1.24 -8.01
C MET A 249 7.65 2.23 -8.89
N SER A 250 7.97 1.85 -10.14
CA SER A 250 8.62 2.71 -11.11
C SER A 250 7.60 3.55 -11.90
N ASP A 251 8.07 4.37 -12.81
CA ASP A 251 7.27 5.14 -13.76
C ASP A 251 6.71 4.29 -14.92
N LEU A 252 7.03 3.00 -14.98
CA LEU A 252 6.33 2.00 -15.80
C LEU A 252 5.07 1.48 -15.11
N GLY A 253 4.98 1.67 -13.80
CA GLY A 253 3.87 1.25 -12.97
C GLY A 253 3.07 2.44 -12.45
N TYR A 254 2.86 2.46 -11.17
CA TYR A 254 1.95 3.35 -10.44
C TYR A 254 2.32 4.85 -10.47
N ARG A 255 3.52 5.24 -10.88
CA ARG A 255 3.90 6.67 -10.93
C ARG A 255 3.34 7.35 -12.16
N ASN A 256 2.23 8.01 -11.97
CA ASN A 256 1.56 8.80 -13.00
C ASN A 256 2.29 10.13 -13.26
N LYS A 257 2.62 10.39 -14.53
CA LYS A 257 3.24 11.66 -14.99
C LYS A 257 2.39 12.90 -14.62
N THR A 258 1.08 12.75 -14.51
CA THR A 258 0.15 13.84 -14.20
C THR A 258 0.20 14.22 -12.72
N GLN A 259 0.25 13.23 -11.82
CA GLN A 259 0.35 13.47 -10.38
C GLN A 259 1.78 13.83 -9.93
N GLY A 260 2.80 13.63 -10.78
CA GLY A 260 4.17 14.03 -10.48
C GLY A 260 4.39 15.53 -10.24
N ARG A 261 3.39 16.37 -10.58
CA ARG A 261 3.38 17.81 -10.28
C ARG A 261 2.57 18.16 -9.03
N LEU A 262 1.80 17.20 -8.50
CA LEU A 262 0.96 17.41 -7.33
C LEU A 262 1.78 17.20 -6.06
N VAL A 263 2.00 18.28 -5.33
CA VAL A 263 2.70 18.26 -4.04
C VAL A 263 1.69 18.27 -2.91
N ILE A 264 1.55 17.15 -2.23
CA ILE A 264 0.75 17.04 -1.00
C ILE A 264 1.73 16.98 0.18
N SER A 265 1.78 18.12 0.92
CA SER A 265 2.63 18.24 2.11
C SER A 265 2.23 17.23 3.19
N ALA A 266 3.22 16.60 3.83
CA ALA A 266 3.05 15.80 5.04
C ALA A 266 3.61 16.52 6.29
N ASN A 267 3.90 17.82 6.20
CA ASN A 267 4.54 18.56 7.29
C ASN A 267 3.62 18.77 8.49
N SER A 268 2.32 18.88 8.23
CA SER A 268 1.29 18.85 9.26
C SER A 268 0.00 18.21 8.71
N LEU A 269 -0.89 17.78 9.60
CA LEU A 269 -2.22 17.28 9.19
C LEU A 269 -3.02 18.40 8.49
N ALA A 270 -2.92 19.64 8.98
CA ALA A 270 -3.60 20.78 8.39
C ALA A 270 -3.14 21.06 6.94
N GLU A 271 -1.83 21.05 6.69
CA GLU A 271 -1.29 21.20 5.34
C GLU A 271 -1.69 20.04 4.42
N TYR A 272 -1.63 18.80 4.93
CA TYR A 272 -2.02 17.60 4.19
C TYR A 272 -3.48 17.69 3.73
N VAL A 273 -4.38 18.00 4.65
CA VAL A 273 -5.82 18.14 4.38
C VAL A 273 -6.09 19.30 3.43
N ALA A 274 -5.45 20.47 3.64
CA ALA A 274 -5.63 21.63 2.78
C ALA A 274 -5.15 21.37 1.34
N ALA A 275 -4.00 20.70 1.17
CA ALA A 275 -3.46 20.37 -0.15
C ALA A 275 -4.35 19.37 -0.90
N LEU A 276 -4.87 18.35 -0.21
CA LEU A 276 -5.83 17.40 -0.81
C LEU A 276 -7.16 18.09 -1.15
N ALA A 277 -7.69 18.92 -0.25
CA ALA A 277 -8.91 19.69 -0.52
C ALA A 277 -8.75 20.58 -1.76
N ALA A 278 -7.62 21.26 -1.90
CA ALA A 278 -7.32 22.04 -3.10
C ALA A 278 -7.28 21.15 -4.35
N ALA A 279 -6.66 19.97 -4.29
CA ALA A 279 -6.57 19.07 -5.43
C ALA A 279 -7.93 18.49 -5.87
N VAL A 280 -8.87 18.25 -4.94
CA VAL A 280 -10.22 17.73 -5.26
C VAL A 280 -11.22 18.84 -5.64
N THR A 281 -10.81 20.12 -5.56
CA THR A 281 -11.67 21.27 -5.93
C THR A 281 -11.12 22.09 -7.10
N THR A 282 -9.85 21.89 -7.49
CA THR A 282 -9.22 22.63 -8.60
C THR A 282 -9.38 21.87 -9.91
N VAL A 283 -9.97 22.53 -10.92
CA VAL A 283 -10.15 21.96 -12.26
C VAL A 283 -8.81 21.78 -12.97
N GLU A 284 -8.63 20.64 -13.62
CA GLU A 284 -7.50 20.34 -14.51
C GLU A 284 -7.98 20.37 -15.98
N PRO A 285 -7.47 21.30 -16.81
CA PRO A 285 -7.98 21.47 -18.18
C PRO A 285 -7.93 20.22 -19.06
N ARG A 286 -6.97 19.34 -18.84
CA ARG A 286 -6.90 18.07 -19.59
C ARG A 286 -8.05 17.12 -19.23
N TYR A 287 -8.51 17.15 -17.99
CA TYR A 287 -9.65 16.32 -17.54
C TYR A 287 -10.98 16.97 -17.91
N GLU A 288 -11.02 18.28 -18.06
CA GLU A 288 -12.16 18.99 -18.62
C GLU A 288 -12.43 18.59 -20.08
N GLN A 289 -11.38 18.34 -20.87
CA GLN A 289 -11.50 17.85 -22.25
C GLN A 289 -12.07 16.41 -22.34
N ILE A 290 -11.90 15.58 -21.32
CA ILE A 290 -12.55 14.25 -21.23
C ILE A 290 -14.06 14.40 -21.13
N GLY A 291 -14.54 15.46 -20.48
CA GLY A 291 -15.92 15.70 -20.12
C GLY A 291 -16.35 14.89 -18.88
N VAL A 292 -17.31 15.42 -18.14
CA VAL A 292 -17.89 14.74 -16.96
C VAL A 292 -19.02 13.82 -17.41
N VAL A 293 -19.98 14.37 -18.17
CA VAL A 293 -21.06 13.63 -18.82
C VAL A 293 -20.98 13.90 -20.31
N VAL A 294 -20.90 12.85 -21.12
CA VAL A 294 -20.84 12.95 -22.59
C VAL A 294 -21.84 11.95 -23.18
N ASP A 295 -22.71 12.43 -24.06
CA ASP A 295 -23.77 11.63 -24.69
C ASP A 295 -24.67 10.91 -23.66
N GLY A 296 -24.88 11.51 -22.48
CA GLY A 296 -25.68 10.96 -21.39
C GLY A 296 -24.93 9.98 -20.48
N GLU A 297 -23.67 9.69 -20.76
CA GLU A 297 -22.86 8.79 -19.94
C GLU A 297 -21.88 9.54 -19.04
N TRP A 298 -21.81 9.17 -17.76
CA TRP A 298 -20.82 9.64 -16.83
C TRP A 298 -19.44 9.04 -17.16
N ARG A 299 -18.48 9.89 -17.53
CA ARG A 299 -17.09 9.48 -17.76
C ARG A 299 -16.23 9.58 -16.52
N GLN A 300 -16.48 10.56 -15.65
CA GLN A 300 -15.76 10.81 -14.40
C GLN A 300 -16.66 11.58 -13.43
N LEU A 301 -16.29 11.63 -12.15
CA LEU A 301 -17.07 12.33 -11.12
C LEU A 301 -17.03 13.85 -11.26
N ASN A 302 -15.88 14.39 -11.67
CA ASN A 302 -15.62 15.81 -11.91
C ASN A 302 -14.36 15.94 -12.78
N ALA A 303 -14.00 17.15 -13.19
CA ALA A 303 -12.80 17.47 -13.97
C ALA A 303 -11.64 18.00 -13.12
N ASN A 304 -11.65 17.81 -11.80
CA ASN A 304 -10.62 18.34 -10.90
C ASN A 304 -9.30 17.52 -10.99
N ILE A 305 -8.22 18.06 -10.44
CA ILE A 305 -6.91 17.39 -10.38
C ILE A 305 -7.04 15.97 -9.81
N LEU A 306 -7.81 15.83 -8.73
CA LEU A 306 -8.25 14.53 -8.20
C LEU A 306 -9.77 14.47 -8.19
N GLN A 307 -10.37 13.35 -8.58
CA GLN A 307 -11.82 13.16 -8.47
C GLN A 307 -12.25 13.11 -7.00
N ILE A 308 -11.50 12.34 -6.22
CA ILE A 308 -11.63 12.19 -4.77
C ILE A 308 -10.22 12.02 -4.16
N GLU A 309 -10.11 12.16 -2.85
CA GLU A 309 -8.83 12.05 -2.13
C GLU A 309 -8.14 10.69 -2.29
N ASN A 310 -8.91 9.62 -2.53
CA ASN A 310 -8.37 8.27 -2.73
C ASN A 310 -7.55 8.13 -4.03
N GLU A 311 -7.73 9.05 -4.98
CA GLU A 311 -6.98 9.09 -6.23
C GLU A 311 -5.52 9.53 -6.03
N TYR A 312 -5.20 10.21 -4.91
CA TYR A 312 -3.84 10.62 -4.62
C TYR A 312 -2.93 9.42 -4.39
N TYR A 313 -1.89 9.32 -5.21
CA TYR A 313 -0.89 8.28 -5.10
C TYR A 313 0.22 8.66 -4.12
N SER A 314 0.48 7.82 -3.12
CA SER A 314 1.50 8.03 -2.08
C SER A 314 2.05 6.71 -1.58
N SER A 315 3.32 6.67 -1.18
CA SER A 315 3.97 5.50 -0.58
C SER A 315 3.39 5.12 0.79
N ILE A 316 2.84 6.11 1.49
CA ILE A 316 2.16 5.95 2.79
C ILE A 316 1.06 7.01 2.93
N ARG A 317 -0.07 6.64 3.52
CA ARG A 317 -1.19 7.55 3.80
C ARG A 317 -1.52 7.60 5.28
N PRO A 318 -1.74 8.79 5.85
CA PRO A 318 -2.42 8.91 7.14
C PRO A 318 -3.90 8.62 6.96
N LYS A 319 -4.49 7.84 7.84
CA LYS A 319 -5.88 7.39 7.79
C LYS A 319 -6.63 7.80 9.06
N PRO A 320 -7.89 8.23 8.95
CA PRO A 320 -8.77 8.52 10.09
C PRO A 320 -9.38 7.23 10.65
N SER A 321 -10.12 7.34 11.75
CA SER A 321 -10.94 6.26 12.26
C SER A 321 -11.99 5.79 11.24
N LYS A 322 -12.16 4.46 11.12
CA LYS A 322 -13.21 3.86 10.28
C LYS A 322 -14.63 4.11 10.80
N SER A 323 -14.78 4.50 12.06
CA SER A 323 -16.09 4.79 12.67
C SER A 323 -16.72 6.11 12.21
N SER A 324 -15.99 6.91 11.44
CA SER A 324 -16.50 8.17 10.89
C SER A 324 -17.38 7.92 9.67
N HIS A 325 -18.60 8.45 9.68
CA HIS A 325 -19.49 8.48 8.51
C HIS A 325 -19.11 9.54 7.47
N HIS A 326 -18.06 10.31 7.74
CA HIS A 326 -17.56 11.36 6.85
C HIS A 326 -16.62 10.80 5.79
N ARG A 327 -16.47 11.55 4.71
CA ARG A 327 -15.39 11.31 3.74
C ARG A 327 -14.02 11.33 4.44
N PRO A 328 -13.01 10.65 3.89
CA PRO A 328 -11.67 10.61 4.50
C PRO A 328 -11.10 11.98 4.90
N LEU A 329 -11.26 13.01 4.07
CA LEU A 329 -10.83 14.38 4.41
C LEU A 329 -11.59 14.98 5.59
N GLY A 330 -12.91 14.87 5.59
CA GLY A 330 -13.74 15.33 6.70
C GLY A 330 -13.43 14.59 7.99
N ALA A 331 -13.26 13.26 7.90
CA ALA A 331 -12.88 12.42 9.02
C ALA A 331 -11.50 12.81 9.58
N LEU A 332 -10.48 13.04 8.74
CA LEU A 332 -9.16 13.51 9.19
C LEU A 332 -9.22 14.87 9.90
N ARG A 333 -10.06 15.78 9.43
CA ARG A 333 -10.28 17.09 10.11
C ARG A 333 -10.88 16.92 11.49
N LEU A 334 -11.85 16.01 11.65
CA LEU A 334 -12.63 15.83 12.87
C LEU A 334 -11.92 14.94 13.91
N THR A 335 -11.33 13.83 13.49
CA THR A 335 -10.81 12.80 14.40
C THR A 335 -9.29 12.69 14.40
N GLY A 336 -8.62 13.41 13.51
CA GLY A 336 -7.18 13.30 13.32
C GLY A 336 -6.75 11.98 12.67
N VAL A 337 -5.46 11.69 12.77
CA VAL A 337 -4.87 10.45 12.24
C VAL A 337 -4.96 9.35 13.30
N GLU A 338 -5.47 8.19 12.93
CA GLU A 338 -5.56 7.02 13.80
C GLU A 338 -4.56 5.92 13.43
N TYR A 339 -4.34 5.72 12.15
CA TYR A 339 -3.41 4.72 11.64
C TYR A 339 -2.73 5.19 10.35
N VAL A 340 -1.76 4.43 9.89
CA VAL A 340 -1.07 4.66 8.61
C VAL A 340 -1.22 3.45 7.70
N GLU A 341 -1.27 3.70 6.39
CA GLU A 341 -1.37 2.71 5.32
C GLU A 341 -0.10 2.76 4.46
N VAL A 342 0.77 1.76 4.59
CA VAL A 342 1.94 1.56 3.71
C VAL A 342 1.48 0.93 2.41
N ARG A 343 1.94 1.45 1.26
CA ARG A 343 1.47 1.08 -0.09
C ARG A 343 2.58 0.62 -1.04
N THR A 344 3.79 0.47 -0.54
CA THR A 344 4.98 0.19 -1.36
C THR A 344 5.29 -1.29 -1.56
N LEU A 345 4.50 -2.20 -1.00
CA LEU A 345 4.77 -3.64 -1.04
C LEU A 345 4.25 -4.27 -2.34
N ASP A 346 5.15 -4.94 -3.05
CA ASP A 346 4.77 -5.82 -4.17
C ASP A 346 4.15 -7.12 -3.66
N LEU A 347 3.37 -7.78 -4.51
CA LEU A 347 3.04 -9.19 -4.32
C LEU A 347 4.33 -10.01 -4.43
N ASN A 348 4.66 -10.76 -3.39
CA ASN A 348 5.71 -11.76 -3.46
C ASN A 348 5.16 -13.01 -4.17
N LEU A 349 5.64 -13.26 -5.39
CA LEU A 349 5.08 -14.30 -6.26
C LEU A 349 5.11 -15.70 -5.64
N THR A 350 6.10 -15.98 -4.79
CA THR A 350 6.30 -17.31 -4.19
C THR A 350 5.49 -17.54 -2.92
N ASP A 351 4.98 -16.46 -2.30
CA ASP A 351 4.10 -16.56 -1.14
C ASP A 351 2.63 -16.69 -1.59
N PRO A 352 1.90 -17.73 -1.24
CA PRO A 352 0.52 -17.93 -1.72
C PRO A 352 -0.42 -16.75 -1.41
N VAL A 353 -0.27 -16.11 -0.24
CA VAL A 353 -1.02 -14.91 0.12
C VAL A 353 -0.37 -13.61 -0.38
N GLY A 354 0.75 -13.69 -1.10
CA GLY A 354 1.45 -12.53 -1.68
C GLY A 354 2.34 -11.74 -0.73
N ILE A 355 2.40 -12.10 0.54
CA ILE A 355 3.24 -11.46 1.56
C ILE A 355 3.50 -12.45 2.71
N ASN A 356 4.59 -12.27 3.45
CA ASN A 356 4.94 -13.16 4.56
C ASN A 356 5.18 -12.40 5.89
N GLN A 357 5.30 -13.17 6.97
CA GLN A 357 5.51 -12.63 8.31
C GLN A 357 6.80 -11.82 8.44
N SER A 358 7.89 -12.24 7.80
CA SER A 358 9.17 -11.54 7.85
C SER A 358 9.06 -10.13 7.29
N GLN A 359 8.34 -9.97 6.17
CA GLN A 359 8.07 -8.66 5.56
C GLN A 359 7.24 -7.76 6.49
N LEU A 360 6.13 -8.29 7.04
CA LEU A 360 5.26 -7.51 7.94
C LEU A 360 5.99 -7.08 9.20
N ARG A 361 6.77 -7.98 9.82
CA ARG A 361 7.57 -7.70 11.03
C ARG A 361 8.60 -6.61 10.79
N PHE A 362 9.33 -6.69 9.68
CA PHE A 362 10.31 -5.67 9.33
C PHE A 362 9.64 -4.30 9.12
N VAL A 363 8.53 -4.26 8.36
CA VAL A 363 7.80 -3.01 8.09
C VAL A 363 7.27 -2.41 9.38
N GLU A 364 6.73 -3.21 10.29
CA GLU A 364 6.27 -2.74 11.60
C GLU A 364 7.41 -2.14 12.44
N ALA A 365 8.54 -2.83 12.54
CA ALA A 365 9.72 -2.32 13.25
C ALA A 365 10.26 -1.02 12.62
N LEU A 366 10.25 -0.93 11.28
CA LEU A 366 10.59 0.29 10.54
C LEU A 366 9.60 1.44 10.83
N LEU A 367 8.31 1.16 10.93
CA LEU A 367 7.31 2.17 11.27
C LEU A 367 7.52 2.72 12.69
N LEU A 368 7.88 1.87 13.65
CA LEU A 368 8.25 2.32 15.00
C LEU A 368 9.54 3.16 14.98
N TYR A 369 10.56 2.73 14.25
CA TYR A 369 11.74 3.56 14.04
C TYR A 369 11.37 4.93 13.46
N CYS A 370 10.50 4.98 12.45
CA CYS A 370 10.02 6.23 11.87
C CYS A 370 9.21 7.08 12.86
N LEU A 371 8.42 6.46 13.74
CA LEU A 371 7.62 7.15 14.76
C LEU A 371 8.49 7.84 15.80
N PHE A 372 9.50 7.13 16.30
CA PHE A 372 10.36 7.62 17.39
C PHE A 372 11.59 8.40 16.92
N SER A 373 11.80 8.52 15.62
CA SER A 373 12.86 9.37 15.04
C SER A 373 12.39 10.83 14.93
N ASP A 374 13.34 11.76 15.10
CA ASP A 374 13.07 13.16 14.79
C ASP A 374 12.62 13.33 13.35
N SER A 375 11.59 14.14 13.15
CA SER A 375 10.95 14.29 11.85
C SER A 375 10.81 15.76 11.46
N PRO A 376 11.88 16.42 10.99
CA PRO A 376 11.80 17.78 10.48
C PRO A 376 10.85 17.87 9.26
N PRO A 377 10.30 19.04 8.96
CA PRO A 377 9.55 19.27 7.75
C PRO A 377 10.33 18.86 6.50
N ILE A 378 9.62 18.33 5.50
CA ILE A 378 10.17 18.04 4.17
C ILE A 378 10.00 19.33 3.33
N ASP A 379 11.11 19.89 2.87
CA ASP A 379 11.07 20.99 1.93
C ASP A 379 10.91 20.50 0.47
N PRO A 380 10.59 21.39 -0.48
CA PRO A 380 10.38 20.99 -1.88
C PRO A 380 11.61 20.34 -2.54
N ALA A 381 12.83 20.72 -2.15
CA ALA A 381 14.04 20.12 -2.70
C ALA A 381 14.25 18.71 -2.18
N GLU A 382 14.04 18.48 -0.88
CA GLU A 382 14.06 17.14 -0.28
C GLU A 382 12.98 16.24 -0.89
N GLN A 383 11.76 16.77 -1.17
CA GLN A 383 10.70 15.98 -1.81
C GLN A 383 11.13 15.46 -3.19
N VAL A 384 11.74 16.32 -4.01
CA VAL A 384 12.27 15.92 -5.33
C VAL A 384 13.35 14.83 -5.19
N GLU A 385 14.20 14.93 -4.18
CA GLU A 385 15.22 13.92 -3.93
C GLU A 385 14.64 12.59 -3.45
N ILE A 386 13.61 12.61 -2.60
CA ILE A 386 12.86 11.42 -2.18
C ILE A 386 12.28 10.73 -3.40
N ASP A 387 11.58 11.47 -4.26
CA ASP A 387 10.94 10.93 -5.46
C ASP A 387 11.95 10.32 -6.44
N ARG A 388 13.08 11.01 -6.64
CA ARG A 388 14.19 10.52 -7.49
C ARG A 388 14.81 9.25 -6.93
N ARG A 389 15.00 9.19 -5.62
CA ARG A 389 15.59 8.04 -4.90
C ARG A 389 14.69 6.81 -4.99
N ASP A 390 13.40 6.99 -4.74
CA ASP A 390 12.42 5.90 -4.84
C ASP A 390 12.36 5.32 -6.25
N LEU A 391 12.34 6.19 -7.28
CA LEU A 391 12.35 5.77 -8.68
C LEU A 391 13.65 5.04 -9.03
N LEU A 392 14.79 5.56 -8.59
CA LEU A 392 16.10 4.96 -8.87
C LEU A 392 16.19 3.56 -8.24
N VAL A 393 15.74 3.38 -7.00
CA VAL A 393 15.75 2.06 -6.35
C VAL A 393 14.77 1.11 -7.02
N ALA A 394 13.58 1.56 -7.38
CA ALA A 394 12.61 0.72 -8.08
C ALA A 394 13.18 0.16 -9.39
N ARG A 395 13.87 0.98 -10.17
CA ARG A 395 14.46 0.61 -11.47
C ARG A 395 15.80 -0.12 -11.39
N GLU A 396 16.64 0.24 -10.42
CA GLU A 396 18.05 -0.12 -10.41
C GLU A 396 18.58 -0.48 -9.02
N GLY A 397 17.73 -0.74 -8.06
CA GLY A 397 18.13 -0.95 -6.65
C GLY A 397 19.21 -2.01 -6.45
N ARG A 398 19.24 -3.05 -7.29
CA ARG A 398 20.23 -4.13 -7.24
C ARG A 398 21.51 -3.87 -8.06
N ARG A 399 21.65 -2.67 -8.66
CA ARG A 399 22.89 -2.32 -9.38
C ARG A 399 24.06 -2.31 -8.40
N PRO A 400 25.16 -3.00 -8.71
CA PRO A 400 26.35 -2.99 -7.86
C PRO A 400 26.85 -1.58 -7.61
N ARG A 401 27.17 -1.27 -6.34
CA ARG A 401 27.67 0.03 -5.88
C ARG A 401 26.72 1.21 -6.20
N LEU A 402 25.42 0.97 -6.25
CA LEU A 402 24.45 2.04 -6.47
C LEU A 402 24.57 3.09 -5.36
N GLU A 403 24.65 4.35 -5.77
CA GLU A 403 24.61 5.51 -4.89
C GLU A 403 23.27 6.22 -4.97
N LEU A 404 22.72 6.57 -3.82
CA LEU A 404 21.45 7.28 -3.70
C LEU A 404 21.69 8.77 -3.44
N PRO A 405 20.94 9.68 -4.10
CA PRO A 405 21.06 11.10 -3.88
C PRO A 405 20.62 11.50 -2.46
N VAL A 406 21.41 12.34 -1.80
CA VAL A 406 21.14 12.91 -0.47
C VAL A 406 21.65 14.35 -0.43
N ALA A 407 20.77 15.33 -0.45
CA ALA A 407 21.11 16.75 -0.53
C ALA A 407 22.07 17.03 -1.72
N ARG A 408 23.25 17.54 -1.46
CA ARG A 408 24.29 17.80 -2.49
C ARG A 408 25.34 16.69 -2.62
N SER A 409 25.05 15.51 -2.05
CA SER A 409 25.96 14.36 -2.01
C SER A 409 25.26 13.09 -2.47
N ALA A 410 25.99 11.98 -2.46
CA ALA A 410 25.45 10.66 -2.69
C ALA A 410 25.93 9.71 -1.60
N ARG A 411 25.11 8.68 -1.31
CA ARG A 411 25.43 7.65 -0.32
C ARG A 411 25.28 6.28 -0.95
N PRO A 412 26.22 5.35 -0.74
CA PRO A 412 26.04 3.96 -1.18
C PRO A 412 24.77 3.36 -0.57
N LEU A 413 23.89 2.79 -1.40
CA LEU A 413 22.59 2.22 -0.99
C LEU A 413 22.77 1.22 0.14
N ALA A 414 23.67 0.24 -0.04
CA ALA A 414 23.88 -0.84 0.94
C ALA A 414 24.33 -0.31 2.29
N GLN A 415 25.28 0.64 2.29
CA GLN A 415 25.77 1.24 3.54
C GLN A 415 24.67 2.01 4.26
N TRP A 416 23.94 2.85 3.53
CA TRP A 416 22.83 3.61 4.13
C TRP A 416 21.71 2.70 4.62
N GLY A 417 21.36 1.67 3.85
CA GLY A 417 20.39 0.66 4.26
C GLY A 417 20.78 -0.04 5.56
N LEU A 418 22.04 -0.46 5.68
CA LEU A 418 22.56 -1.09 6.91
C LEU A 418 22.49 -0.15 8.11
N GLU A 419 22.82 1.13 7.96
CA GLU A 419 22.69 2.12 9.05
C GLU A 419 21.24 2.30 9.51
N VAL A 420 20.27 2.29 8.59
CA VAL A 420 18.84 2.34 8.92
C VAL A 420 18.40 1.05 9.62
N VAL A 421 18.78 -0.11 9.07
CA VAL A 421 18.43 -1.42 9.64
C VAL A 421 19.02 -1.62 11.03
N ASP A 422 20.21 -1.07 11.30
CA ASP A 422 20.81 -1.08 12.64
C ASP A 422 19.99 -0.25 13.66
N CYS A 423 19.38 0.85 13.23
CA CYS A 423 18.45 1.60 14.07
C CYS A 423 17.11 0.86 14.26
N VAL A 424 16.61 0.18 13.23
CA VAL A 424 15.39 -0.62 13.28
C VAL A 424 15.54 -1.82 14.23
N ALA A 425 16.74 -2.37 14.36
CA ALA A 425 17.04 -3.53 15.21
C ALA A 425 16.61 -3.32 16.67
N GLY A 426 16.84 -2.12 17.23
CA GLY A 426 16.44 -1.83 18.62
C GLY A 426 14.93 -1.89 18.83
N PHE A 427 14.13 -1.55 17.82
CA PHE A 427 12.67 -1.70 17.87
C PHE A 427 12.23 -3.15 17.63
N ALA A 428 12.93 -3.88 16.77
CA ALA A 428 12.70 -5.31 16.58
C ALA A 428 12.92 -6.09 17.88
N GLU A 429 14.00 -5.79 18.63
CA GLU A 429 14.27 -6.39 19.94
C GLU A 429 13.14 -6.11 20.97
N LEU A 430 12.57 -4.89 20.96
CA LEU A 430 11.43 -4.56 21.82
C LEU A 430 10.17 -5.36 21.47
N LEU A 431 9.95 -5.63 20.18
CA LEU A 431 8.79 -6.37 19.69
C LEU A 431 8.97 -7.89 19.84
N ASP A 432 10.19 -8.41 19.90
CA ASP A 432 10.53 -9.84 19.84
C ASP A 432 10.54 -10.54 21.22
N ALA A 433 9.80 -10.00 22.21
CA ALA A 433 9.85 -10.48 23.60
C ALA A 433 9.52 -11.97 23.77
N ASP A 434 8.68 -12.51 22.91
CA ASP A 434 8.20 -13.90 22.98
C ASP A 434 8.77 -14.77 21.83
N GLY A 435 9.85 -14.32 21.17
CA GLY A 435 10.46 -15.02 20.04
C GLY A 435 9.60 -14.96 18.78
N GLU A 436 8.88 -13.86 18.57
CA GLU A 436 7.96 -13.70 17.43
C GLU A 436 8.69 -13.56 16.09
N GLY A 437 10.04 -13.43 16.08
CA GLY A 437 10.87 -13.43 14.88
C GLY A 437 11.07 -12.05 14.22
N TYR A 438 10.93 -10.96 14.96
CA TYR A 438 11.26 -9.61 14.49
C TYR A 438 12.76 -9.41 14.29
N VAL A 439 13.58 -9.94 15.22
CA VAL A 439 15.03 -9.93 15.10
C VAL A 439 15.48 -10.69 13.86
N ALA A 440 14.89 -11.86 13.59
CA ALA A 440 15.18 -12.63 12.39
C ALA A 440 14.79 -11.86 11.11
N ALA A 441 13.69 -11.12 11.10
CA ALA A 441 13.27 -10.30 9.97
C ALA A 441 14.29 -9.17 9.66
N VAL A 442 14.85 -8.57 10.71
CA VAL A 442 15.93 -7.56 10.58
C VAL A 442 17.22 -8.19 10.04
N GLU A 443 17.58 -9.40 10.49
CA GLU A 443 18.76 -10.10 9.94
C GLU A 443 18.58 -10.46 8.47
N HIS A 444 17.41 -10.90 8.03
CA HIS A 444 17.13 -11.11 6.61
C HIS A 444 17.30 -9.82 5.79
N ALA A 445 16.86 -8.67 6.33
CA ALA A 445 17.06 -7.38 5.69
C ALA A 445 18.55 -7.01 5.58
N ARG A 446 19.36 -7.26 6.64
CA ARG A 446 20.83 -7.07 6.60
C ARG A 446 21.50 -7.95 5.56
N GLU A 447 21.09 -9.22 5.49
CA GLU A 447 21.63 -10.15 4.49
C GLU A 447 21.32 -9.68 3.06
N ALA A 448 20.09 -9.22 2.79
CA ALA A 448 19.69 -8.70 1.48
C ALA A 448 20.45 -7.40 1.10
N LEU A 449 20.82 -6.57 2.09
CA LEU A 449 21.64 -5.37 1.86
C LEU A 449 23.12 -5.68 1.61
N ARG A 450 23.63 -6.79 2.19
CA ARG A 450 25.00 -7.27 1.94
C ARG A 450 25.13 -8.01 0.63
N ASP A 451 24.05 -8.67 0.22
CA ASP A 451 23.98 -9.51 -0.98
C ASP A 451 22.62 -9.29 -1.67
N ALA A 452 22.63 -8.48 -2.73
CA ALA A 452 21.44 -8.14 -3.51
C ALA A 452 20.74 -9.37 -4.16
N ASP A 453 21.47 -10.48 -4.32
CA ASP A 453 20.91 -11.72 -4.87
C ASP A 453 19.96 -12.45 -3.90
N ARG A 454 19.89 -11.99 -2.66
CA ARG A 454 18.93 -12.47 -1.64
C ARG A 454 17.58 -11.73 -1.67
N THR A 455 17.44 -10.69 -2.49
CA THR A 455 16.17 -9.96 -2.62
C THR A 455 15.13 -10.79 -3.41
N PRO A 456 13.82 -10.62 -3.16
CA PRO A 456 12.77 -11.30 -3.93
C PRO A 456 12.86 -11.04 -5.43
N SER A 457 13.18 -9.82 -5.84
CA SER A 457 13.35 -9.47 -7.25
C SER A 457 14.51 -10.22 -7.92
N ALA A 458 15.62 -10.45 -7.19
CA ALA A 458 16.71 -11.26 -7.70
C ALA A 458 16.30 -12.73 -7.84
N ALA A 459 15.55 -13.25 -6.85
CA ALA A 459 15.02 -14.61 -6.90
C ALA A 459 14.15 -14.84 -8.15
N VAL A 460 13.21 -13.92 -8.43
CA VAL A 460 12.36 -13.99 -9.64
C VAL A 460 13.20 -14.08 -10.92
N LEU A 461 14.21 -13.21 -11.11
CA LEU A 461 15.04 -13.26 -12.32
C LEU A 461 15.93 -14.51 -12.38
N ARG A 462 16.41 -14.99 -11.25
CA ARG A 462 17.18 -16.24 -11.15
C ARG A 462 16.32 -17.42 -11.56
N ASP A 463 15.11 -17.51 -11.04
CA ASP A 463 14.20 -18.64 -11.28
C ASP A 463 13.76 -18.66 -12.75
N LEU A 464 13.41 -17.51 -13.35
CA LEU A 464 13.10 -17.39 -14.79
C LEU A 464 14.25 -17.94 -15.65
N LYS A 465 15.50 -17.57 -15.34
CA LYS A 465 16.68 -18.03 -16.08
C LYS A 465 16.98 -19.51 -15.87
N THR A 466 16.85 -19.99 -14.62
CA THR A 466 17.17 -21.38 -14.24
C THR A 466 16.15 -22.34 -14.81
N GLU A 467 14.86 -22.01 -14.73
CA GLU A 467 13.77 -22.84 -15.23
C GLU A 467 13.55 -22.67 -16.74
N ARG A 468 14.19 -21.67 -17.37
CA ARG A 468 14.01 -21.32 -18.80
C ARG A 468 12.56 -21.09 -19.16
N LYS A 469 11.82 -20.45 -18.28
CA LYS A 469 10.41 -20.08 -18.46
C LYS A 469 10.27 -18.61 -18.75
N THR A 470 9.29 -18.27 -19.58
CA THR A 470 8.80 -16.89 -19.69
C THR A 470 8.18 -16.45 -18.37
N PHE A 471 8.10 -15.15 -18.14
CA PHE A 471 7.41 -14.62 -16.94
C PHE A 471 5.97 -15.13 -16.84
N PHE A 472 5.30 -15.25 -17.99
CA PHE A 472 3.94 -15.80 -18.06
C PHE A 472 3.87 -17.26 -17.56
N GLU A 473 4.71 -18.14 -18.10
CA GLU A 473 4.71 -19.57 -17.74
C GLU A 473 5.07 -19.77 -16.27
N TYR A 474 6.03 -19.01 -15.77
CA TYR A 474 6.46 -19.05 -14.37
C TYR A 474 5.32 -18.63 -13.44
N ALA A 475 4.73 -17.44 -13.66
CA ALA A 475 3.66 -16.93 -12.82
C ALA A 475 2.37 -17.77 -12.93
N LEU A 476 2.02 -18.26 -14.12
CA LEU A 476 0.88 -19.18 -14.29
C LEU A 476 1.09 -20.50 -13.55
N GLY A 477 2.31 -21.03 -13.55
CA GLY A 477 2.69 -22.21 -12.77
C GLY A 477 2.47 -21.97 -11.27
N LEU A 478 2.94 -20.84 -10.75
CA LEU A 478 2.72 -20.45 -9.36
C LEU A 478 1.23 -20.26 -9.04
N ALA A 479 0.46 -19.60 -9.92
CA ALA A 479 -0.97 -19.41 -9.72
C ALA A 479 -1.73 -20.75 -9.56
N ARG A 480 -1.36 -21.75 -10.36
CA ARG A 480 -1.92 -23.12 -10.25
C ARG A 480 -1.52 -23.80 -8.94
N SER A 481 -0.23 -23.73 -8.57
CA SER A 481 0.25 -24.28 -7.30
C SER A 481 -0.40 -23.61 -6.09
N HIS A 482 -0.58 -22.29 -6.11
CA HIS A 482 -1.27 -21.57 -5.04
C HIS A 482 -2.75 -21.98 -4.95
N ARG A 483 -3.42 -22.15 -6.08
CA ARG A 483 -4.80 -22.65 -6.09
C ARG A 483 -4.89 -24.05 -5.47
N GLU A 484 -4.00 -24.97 -5.85
CA GLU A 484 -3.93 -26.33 -5.28
C GLU A 484 -3.69 -26.27 -3.77
N TYR A 485 -2.75 -25.43 -3.32
CA TYR A 485 -2.46 -25.22 -1.90
C TYR A 485 -3.73 -24.77 -1.14
N PHE A 486 -4.44 -23.74 -1.60
CA PHE A 486 -5.64 -23.25 -0.92
C PHE A 486 -6.82 -24.22 -0.97
N LEU A 487 -6.98 -24.98 -2.06
CA LEU A 487 -8.00 -26.02 -2.14
C LEU A 487 -7.69 -27.24 -1.27
N GLY A 488 -6.41 -27.45 -0.93
CA GLY A 488 -5.99 -28.47 0.02
C GLY A 488 -6.19 -28.09 1.49
N LEU A 489 -6.42 -26.80 1.78
CA LEU A 489 -6.68 -26.32 3.14
C LEU A 489 -8.17 -26.36 3.47
N GLN A 490 -8.47 -26.46 4.77
CA GLN A 490 -9.83 -26.40 5.29
C GLN A 490 -9.97 -25.27 6.31
N LEU A 491 -11.01 -24.47 6.15
CA LEU A 491 -11.41 -23.51 7.18
C LEU A 491 -11.97 -24.25 8.40
N SER A 492 -11.79 -23.70 9.59
CA SER A 492 -12.58 -24.13 10.73
C SER A 492 -14.07 -23.94 10.45
N ALA A 493 -14.93 -24.77 11.07
CA ALA A 493 -16.37 -24.67 10.86
C ALA A 493 -16.93 -23.27 11.20
N ASP A 494 -16.38 -22.64 12.25
CA ASP A 494 -16.80 -21.30 12.67
C ASP A 494 -16.35 -20.23 11.67
N GLN A 495 -15.12 -20.31 11.16
CA GLN A 495 -14.62 -19.36 10.16
C GLN A 495 -15.33 -19.53 8.81
N ALA A 496 -15.59 -20.77 8.39
CA ALA A 496 -16.35 -21.03 7.17
C ALA A 496 -17.78 -20.45 7.25
N ARG A 497 -18.44 -20.61 8.39
CA ARG A 497 -19.77 -20.03 8.66
C ARG A 497 -19.72 -18.53 8.65
N ARG A 498 -18.80 -17.92 9.42
CA ARG A 498 -18.63 -16.48 9.49
C ARG A 498 -18.46 -15.84 8.12
N LEU A 499 -17.55 -16.36 7.28
CA LEU A 499 -17.32 -15.82 5.94
C LEU A 499 -18.53 -16.02 5.01
N ALA A 500 -19.26 -17.14 5.14
CA ALA A 500 -20.49 -17.36 4.40
C ALA A 500 -21.60 -16.40 4.83
N ASP A 501 -21.76 -16.15 6.13
CA ASP A 501 -22.74 -15.21 6.68
C ASP A 501 -22.44 -13.78 6.20
N LEU A 502 -21.17 -13.32 6.27
CA LEU A 502 -20.76 -12.02 5.74
C LEU A 502 -21.04 -11.87 4.25
N ALA A 503 -20.84 -12.92 3.45
CA ALA A 503 -21.19 -12.88 2.03
C ALA A 503 -22.70 -12.69 1.81
N VAL A 504 -23.55 -13.39 2.58
CA VAL A 504 -25.01 -13.26 2.52
C VAL A 504 -25.47 -11.88 3.02
N GLU A 505 -24.93 -11.41 4.13
CA GLU A 505 -25.23 -10.10 4.71
C GLU A 505 -24.89 -8.97 3.73
N SER A 506 -23.70 -9.05 3.11
CA SER A 506 -23.29 -8.05 2.12
C SER A 506 -24.21 -7.96 0.91
N LEU A 507 -24.72 -9.11 0.44
CA LEU A 507 -25.70 -9.14 -0.66
C LEU A 507 -27.01 -8.47 -0.22
N ALA A 508 -27.50 -8.78 0.99
CA ALA A 508 -28.72 -8.20 1.51
C ALA A 508 -28.60 -6.67 1.71
N GLU A 509 -27.44 -6.21 2.20
CA GLU A 509 -27.14 -4.78 2.36
C GLU A 509 -27.08 -4.06 1.00
N ALA A 510 -26.40 -4.63 0.01
CA ALA A 510 -26.36 -4.06 -1.34
C ALA A 510 -27.76 -3.97 -1.96
N GLU A 511 -28.59 -5.02 -1.82
CA GLU A 511 -29.99 -5.00 -2.27
C GLU A 511 -30.83 -3.97 -1.51
N ALA A 512 -30.57 -3.73 -0.23
CA ALA A 512 -31.26 -2.70 0.54
C ALA A 512 -30.89 -1.29 0.03
N LEU A 513 -29.62 -1.05 -0.29
CA LEU A 513 -29.17 0.21 -0.90
C LEU A 513 -29.83 0.46 -2.26
N GLU A 514 -30.01 -0.58 -3.08
CA GLU A 514 -30.68 -0.47 -4.39
C GLU A 514 -32.19 -0.12 -4.26
N ARG A 515 -32.83 -0.58 -3.20
CA ARG A 515 -34.29 -0.33 -2.96
C ARG A 515 -34.53 0.98 -2.19
N ALA A 516 -33.53 1.52 -1.53
CA ALA A 516 -33.69 2.72 -0.72
C ALA A 516 -34.06 3.94 -1.58
N PRO A 517 -35.04 4.75 -1.18
CA PRO A 517 -35.28 6.03 -1.83
C PRO A 517 -34.02 6.89 -1.83
N ALA A 518 -33.61 7.35 -3.00
CA ALA A 518 -32.39 8.13 -3.14
C ALA A 518 -32.62 9.33 -4.05
N PRO A 519 -31.95 10.47 -3.82
CA PRO A 519 -31.99 11.60 -4.75
C PRO A 519 -31.34 11.22 -6.09
N PRO A 520 -31.59 11.97 -7.15
CA PRO A 520 -30.84 11.82 -8.40
C PRO A 520 -29.32 11.88 -8.14
N PHE A 521 -28.54 11.10 -8.88
CA PHE A 521 -27.09 10.96 -8.64
C PHE A 521 -26.35 12.28 -8.61
N GLU A 522 -26.71 13.24 -9.47
CA GLU A 522 -26.11 14.61 -9.44
C GLU A 522 -26.34 15.33 -8.10
N ALA A 523 -27.52 15.19 -7.51
CA ALA A 523 -27.83 15.80 -6.22
C ALA A 523 -27.07 15.09 -5.08
N TYR A 524 -26.97 13.77 -5.15
CA TYR A 524 -26.13 12.98 -4.24
C TYR A 524 -24.67 13.41 -4.33
N LEU A 525 -24.12 13.57 -5.54
CA LEU A 525 -22.74 13.96 -5.78
C LEU A 525 -22.45 15.36 -5.25
N ARG A 526 -23.38 16.33 -5.43
CA ARG A 526 -23.25 17.66 -4.81
C ARG A 526 -23.18 17.57 -3.28
N GLY A 527 -24.01 16.76 -2.65
CA GLY A 527 -23.97 16.51 -1.21
C GLY A 527 -22.65 15.86 -0.78
N TYR A 528 -22.19 14.88 -1.54
CA TYR A 528 -20.91 14.20 -1.28
C TYR A 528 -19.70 15.15 -1.29
N PHE A 529 -19.71 16.21 -2.12
CA PHE A 529 -18.64 17.20 -2.20
C PHE A 529 -18.84 18.44 -1.33
N ALA A 530 -19.97 18.58 -0.65
CA ALA A 530 -20.25 19.76 0.16
C ALA A 530 -19.33 19.92 1.40
N ASP A 531 -18.74 18.84 1.87
CA ASP A 531 -17.89 18.80 3.07
C ASP A 531 -16.37 18.90 2.77
N VAL A 532 -15.97 19.37 1.59
CA VAL A 532 -14.55 19.47 1.19
C VAL A 532 -13.86 20.73 1.67
#